data_f88bbd06ae7bcea348521c2f5351ef56
#
_entry.id   f88bbd06ae7bcea348521c2f5351ef56
#
_cell.length_a   1.000
_cell.length_b   1.000
_cell.length_c   1.000
_cell.angle_alpha   90.00
_cell.angle_beta   90.00
_cell.angle_gamma   90.00
#
_symmetry.space_group_name_H-M   'P 1'
#
loop_
_entity.id
_entity.type
_entity.pdbx_description
1 polymer ?
#
loop_
_entity_poly.entity_id
_entity_poly.type
_entity_poly.pdbx_seq_one_letter_code
_entity_poly.pdbx_strand_id
1 'polypeptide(L)'
;MGLKAGIVGLPNVGKSTLFNAITKKNILAANYPFATIDPNVGMVTVPDERLQKLENMYMPERTIATSFEFTDIAGLVKGASLGEGLGNKFLSHIREVDAICQVVRCFDDENIIHVENNTDPIRDIEIINLELSISDLEIVESRIAKIKKKAETNRDKEAMTEVEILLKAKENLEKGISLRLVNFSKEELKYLKSFNLITLKPMIYLANVKEDDLLENSDYVKRVKEYAKSEGTVAIKVCAKLESELSELNDDEKKEMLQMVGISESGLDQLINMTYSILGLSTYFTVGPDEVRAWTFKKGMNAKECAGIIHTDFERGFIKAEVISYDDLIKYGSEIKVRENGRARLEGKDYIMQDGDICHFRFNVWKNILYKVFFFWYITNEYFNTPCQNIGRIVQKEVYVNEKIWSYVHC
;
A
#
# COMPACT_ATOMS: atom_id res chain seq x y z
N MET A 1 3.21 0.33 10.14
CA MET A 1 3.19 -0.90 9.32
C MET A 1 2.88 -0.45 7.89
N GLY A 2 3.68 -0.91 6.91
CA GLY A 2 3.40 -0.67 5.51
C GLY A 2 2.11 -1.37 5.09
N LEU A 3 1.41 -0.80 4.09
CA LEU A 3 0.22 -1.44 3.51
C LEU A 3 0.65 -2.61 2.62
N LYS A 4 -0.14 -3.68 2.61
CA LYS A 4 0.15 -4.94 1.92
C LYS A 4 -0.95 -5.32 0.94
N ALA A 5 -0.57 -5.84 -0.21
CA ALA A 5 -1.50 -6.44 -1.16
C ALA A 5 -1.23 -7.95 -1.27
N GLY A 6 -2.27 -8.77 -1.23
CA GLY A 6 -2.16 -10.22 -1.38
C GLY A 6 -2.50 -10.66 -2.78
N ILE A 7 -1.63 -11.47 -3.39
CA ILE A 7 -1.90 -12.10 -4.69
C ILE A 7 -2.53 -13.46 -4.43
N VAL A 8 -3.74 -13.65 -4.94
CA VAL A 8 -4.52 -14.87 -4.80
C VAL A 8 -4.90 -15.43 -6.19
N GLY A 9 -5.24 -16.70 -6.25
CA GLY A 9 -5.73 -17.32 -7.47
C GLY A 9 -5.81 -18.84 -7.33
N LEU A 10 -6.55 -19.48 -8.22
CA LEU A 10 -6.60 -20.93 -8.32
C LEU A 10 -5.21 -21.49 -8.76
N PRO A 11 -4.95 -22.77 -8.58
CA PRO A 11 -3.73 -23.39 -9.10
C PRO A 11 -3.59 -23.20 -10.63
N ASN A 12 -2.37 -23.05 -11.09
CA ASN A 12 -2.02 -22.98 -12.52
C ASN A 12 -2.59 -21.79 -13.31
N VAL A 13 -2.95 -20.70 -12.63
CA VAL A 13 -3.42 -19.45 -13.29
C VAL A 13 -2.30 -18.46 -13.63
N GLY A 14 -1.02 -18.79 -13.30
CA GLY A 14 0.14 -17.91 -13.50
C GLY A 14 0.52 -17.06 -12.28
N LYS A 15 -0.09 -17.31 -11.12
CA LYS A 15 0.14 -16.56 -9.88
C LYS A 15 1.61 -16.49 -9.47
N SER A 16 2.29 -17.64 -9.37
CA SER A 16 3.70 -17.71 -8.95
C SER A 16 4.65 -17.08 -9.98
N THR A 17 4.35 -17.20 -11.27
CA THR A 17 5.12 -16.53 -12.33
C THR A 17 5.05 -15.02 -12.19
N LEU A 18 3.84 -14.48 -11.95
CA LEU A 18 3.63 -13.06 -11.73
C LEU A 18 4.32 -12.57 -10.45
N PHE A 19 4.20 -13.34 -9.36
CA PHE A 19 4.85 -12.98 -8.08
C PHE A 19 6.40 -12.99 -8.22
N ASN A 20 6.95 -13.96 -8.94
CA ASN A 20 8.39 -14.00 -9.22
C ASN A 20 8.84 -12.79 -10.06
N ALA A 21 8.06 -12.35 -11.03
CA ALA A 21 8.33 -11.11 -11.78
C ALA A 21 8.34 -9.89 -10.87
N ILE A 22 7.39 -9.80 -9.93
CA ILE A 22 7.33 -8.75 -8.90
C ILE A 22 8.59 -8.76 -8.03
N THR A 23 9.02 -9.91 -7.53
CA THR A 23 10.18 -10.02 -6.63
C THR A 23 11.50 -9.76 -7.35
N LYS A 24 11.68 -10.24 -8.56
CA LYS A 24 12.90 -10.00 -9.36
C LYS A 24 13.11 -8.52 -9.66
N LYS A 25 12.06 -7.80 -10.03
CA LYS A 25 12.09 -6.35 -10.27
C LYS A 25 12.67 -5.57 -9.08
N ASN A 26 12.53 -6.09 -7.86
CA ASN A 26 12.97 -5.42 -6.63
C ASN A 26 14.40 -5.75 -6.18
N ILE A 27 14.94 -6.89 -6.58
CA ILE A 27 16.35 -7.24 -6.27
C ILE A 27 17.29 -6.20 -6.89
N LEU A 28 16.94 -5.63 -8.03
CA LEU A 28 17.66 -4.54 -8.67
C LEU A 28 17.49 -3.18 -7.98
N ALA A 29 16.40 -2.99 -7.21
CA ALA A 29 16.10 -1.76 -6.46
C ALA A 29 16.49 -1.81 -4.97
N ALA A 30 17.14 -2.90 -4.51
CA ALA A 30 17.36 -3.20 -3.09
C ALA A 30 18.50 -2.41 -2.45
N ASN A 31 18.28 -1.12 -2.22
CA ASN A 31 19.02 -0.32 -1.24
C ASN A 31 18.19 0.00 0.03
N TYR A 32 17.20 -0.83 0.37
CA TYR A 32 16.41 -0.67 1.60
C TYR A 32 17.07 -1.40 2.77
N PRO A 33 17.49 -0.69 3.83
CA PRO A 33 18.30 -1.27 4.93
C PRO A 33 17.54 -2.22 5.88
N PHE A 34 16.25 -2.53 5.63
CA PHE A 34 15.41 -3.34 6.55
C PHE A 34 14.53 -4.39 5.84
N ALA A 35 14.85 -4.79 4.60
CA ALA A 35 14.12 -5.87 3.94
C ALA A 35 14.47 -7.21 4.59
N THR A 36 13.62 -7.71 5.49
CA THR A 36 13.59 -9.12 5.86
C THR A 36 13.21 -9.92 4.62
N ILE A 37 14.06 -10.85 4.21
CA ILE A 37 13.79 -11.76 3.07
C ILE A 37 12.83 -12.84 3.56
N ASP A 38 11.53 -12.54 3.57
CA ASP A 38 10.50 -13.55 3.65
C ASP A 38 10.25 -14.03 2.20
N PRO A 39 10.36 -15.34 1.89
CA PRO A 39 10.21 -15.86 0.53
C PRO A 39 8.84 -15.58 -0.11
N ASN A 40 7.84 -15.20 0.69
CA ASN A 40 6.49 -14.91 0.22
C ASN A 40 6.16 -13.41 0.21
N VAL A 41 7.13 -12.53 0.45
CA VAL A 41 6.93 -11.08 0.47
C VAL A 41 7.82 -10.41 -0.56
N GLY A 42 7.22 -9.67 -1.49
CA GLY A 42 7.90 -8.86 -2.49
C GLY A 42 7.67 -7.38 -2.23
N MET A 43 8.75 -6.62 -1.99
CA MET A 43 8.67 -5.15 -1.97
C MET A 43 8.61 -4.64 -3.40
N VAL A 44 7.72 -3.71 -3.73
CA VAL A 44 7.64 -3.09 -5.05
C VAL A 44 7.78 -1.58 -4.97
N THR A 45 8.54 -1.05 -5.89
CA THR A 45 8.63 0.39 -6.11
C THR A 45 7.42 0.86 -6.92
N VAL A 46 6.77 1.92 -6.47
CA VAL A 46 5.66 2.53 -7.21
C VAL A 46 6.24 3.34 -8.37
N PRO A 47 5.92 3.02 -9.63
CA PRO A 47 6.34 3.83 -10.76
C PRO A 47 5.71 5.23 -10.68
N ASP A 48 6.54 6.27 -10.73
CA ASP A 48 6.06 7.66 -10.72
C ASP A 48 6.98 8.54 -11.58
N GLU A 49 6.51 8.92 -12.76
CA GLU A 49 7.26 9.77 -13.68
C GLU A 49 7.60 11.15 -13.08
N ARG A 50 6.81 11.60 -12.10
CA ARG A 50 7.04 12.88 -11.42
C ARG A 50 8.36 12.84 -10.65
N LEU A 51 8.66 11.72 -10.00
CA LEU A 51 9.90 11.53 -9.26
C LEU A 51 11.13 11.63 -10.19
N GLN A 52 11.07 11.00 -11.36
CA GLN A 52 12.15 11.06 -12.34
C GLN A 52 12.36 12.47 -12.89
N LYS A 53 11.28 13.23 -13.10
CA LYS A 53 11.40 14.63 -13.52
C LYS A 53 12.00 15.51 -12.42
N LEU A 54 11.64 15.26 -11.15
CA LEU A 54 12.24 15.95 -10.01
C LEU A 54 13.73 15.61 -9.86
N GLU A 55 14.11 14.33 -10.01
CA GLU A 55 15.51 13.89 -10.03
C GLU A 55 16.33 14.65 -11.08
N ASN A 56 15.83 14.73 -12.31
CA ASN A 56 16.49 15.46 -13.40
C ASN A 56 16.58 16.97 -13.14
N MET A 57 15.62 17.55 -12.40
CA MET A 57 15.60 18.97 -12.07
C MET A 57 16.55 19.34 -10.94
N TYR A 58 16.63 18.52 -9.89
CA TYR A 58 17.43 18.80 -8.69
C TYR A 58 18.82 18.15 -8.73
N MET A 59 19.02 17.12 -9.57
CA MET A 59 20.27 16.33 -9.65
C MET A 59 20.80 15.95 -8.26
N PRO A 60 19.98 15.29 -7.41
CA PRO A 60 20.33 14.97 -6.03
C PRO A 60 21.40 13.89 -5.96
N GLU A 61 22.06 13.76 -4.79
CA GLU A 61 22.97 12.64 -4.55
C GLU A 61 22.24 11.29 -4.54
N ARG A 62 20.94 11.28 -4.15
CA ARG A 62 20.09 10.07 -4.14
C ARG A 62 18.63 10.39 -4.39
N THR A 63 17.96 9.46 -5.07
CA THR A 63 16.51 9.49 -5.30
C THR A 63 15.86 8.27 -4.65
N ILE A 64 14.80 8.49 -3.87
CA ILE A 64 14.09 7.42 -3.16
C ILE A 64 12.62 7.43 -3.56
N ALA A 65 12.19 6.35 -4.22
CA ALA A 65 10.81 6.14 -4.59
C ALA A 65 9.98 5.58 -3.42
N THR A 66 8.66 5.66 -3.53
CA THR A 66 7.76 4.95 -2.61
C THR A 66 7.74 3.47 -2.91
N SER A 67 7.45 2.66 -1.90
CA SER A 67 7.29 1.21 -2.07
C SER A 67 6.16 0.69 -1.18
N PHE A 68 5.61 -0.46 -1.54
CA PHE A 68 4.70 -1.23 -0.70
C PHE A 68 4.91 -2.74 -0.91
N GLU A 69 4.26 -3.56 -0.08
CA GLU A 69 4.48 -4.99 -0.05
C GLU A 69 3.41 -5.74 -0.85
N PHE A 70 3.86 -6.66 -1.74
CA PHE A 70 3.04 -7.75 -2.24
C PHE A 70 3.36 -9.03 -1.48
N THR A 71 2.32 -9.79 -1.13
CA THR A 71 2.47 -11.10 -0.48
C THR A 71 1.93 -12.19 -1.41
N ASP A 72 2.74 -13.21 -1.72
CA ASP A 72 2.24 -14.41 -2.39
C ASP A 72 1.45 -15.25 -1.39
N ILE A 73 0.18 -15.37 -1.65
CA ILE A 73 -0.69 -16.21 -0.84
C ILE A 73 -0.90 -17.53 -1.59
N ALA A 74 -0.51 -18.64 -0.97
CA ALA A 74 -0.59 -19.99 -1.58
C ALA A 74 -1.96 -20.20 -2.25
N GLY A 75 -2.01 -20.97 -3.36
CA GLY A 75 -3.24 -21.11 -4.15
C GLY A 75 -4.41 -21.67 -3.35
N LEU A 76 -5.59 -21.12 -3.57
CA LEU A 76 -6.85 -21.60 -2.99
C LEU A 76 -7.25 -22.92 -3.70
N VAL A 77 -7.58 -23.90 -2.90
CA VAL A 77 -8.24 -25.14 -3.37
C VAL A 77 -9.69 -25.08 -2.91
N LYS A 78 -10.63 -25.47 -3.75
CA LYS A 78 -12.06 -25.57 -3.42
C LYS A 78 -12.25 -26.36 -2.15
N GLY A 79 -13.07 -25.83 -1.22
CA GLY A 79 -13.26 -26.43 0.11
C GLY A 79 -12.21 -26.03 1.15
N ALA A 80 -11.42 -25.00 0.89
CA ALA A 80 -10.40 -24.51 1.81
C ALA A 80 -10.99 -24.00 3.15
N SER A 81 -12.22 -23.49 3.11
CA SER A 81 -12.97 -23.05 4.30
C SER A 81 -13.45 -24.20 5.16
N LEU A 82 -13.70 -25.38 4.58
CA LEU A 82 -14.22 -26.58 5.26
C LEU A 82 -13.11 -27.54 5.73
N GLY A 83 -11.84 -27.30 5.35
CA GLY A 83 -10.71 -28.21 5.58
C GLY A 83 -9.87 -27.83 6.81
N GLU A 84 -9.45 -28.84 7.58
CA GLU A 84 -8.42 -28.69 8.59
C GLU A 84 -7.04 -28.50 7.93
N GLY A 85 -6.32 -27.41 8.24
CA GLY A 85 -4.89 -27.26 7.94
C GLY A 85 -4.55 -26.19 6.91
N LEU A 86 -4.26 -26.52 5.65
CA LEU A 86 -3.71 -25.59 4.63
C LEU A 86 -4.68 -24.47 4.24
N GLY A 87 -5.99 -24.74 4.18
CA GLY A 87 -7.02 -23.76 3.87
C GLY A 87 -7.12 -22.64 4.91
N ASN A 88 -7.07 -22.99 6.18
CA ASN A 88 -7.12 -22.00 7.27
C ASN A 88 -5.87 -21.10 7.30
N LYS A 89 -4.68 -21.63 6.96
CA LYS A 89 -3.47 -20.82 6.82
C LYS A 89 -3.57 -19.83 5.65
N PHE A 90 -4.11 -20.26 4.53
CA PHE A 90 -4.37 -19.41 3.37
C PHE A 90 -5.29 -18.23 3.75
N LEU A 91 -6.43 -18.51 4.37
CA LEU A 91 -7.39 -17.49 4.79
C LEU A 91 -6.80 -16.54 5.84
N SER A 92 -5.93 -17.04 6.75
CA SER A 92 -5.24 -16.16 7.71
C SER A 92 -4.30 -15.19 7.05
N HIS A 93 -3.53 -15.61 6.03
CA HIS A 93 -2.64 -14.71 5.27
C HIS A 93 -3.43 -13.64 4.50
N ILE A 94 -4.59 -14.01 3.89
CA ILE A 94 -5.45 -13.00 3.24
C ILE A 94 -5.99 -11.98 4.26
N ARG A 95 -6.23 -12.39 5.52
CA ARG A 95 -6.67 -11.45 6.55
C ARG A 95 -5.63 -10.39 6.92
N GLU A 96 -4.35 -10.67 6.71
CA GLU A 96 -3.25 -9.77 7.06
C GLU A 96 -2.97 -8.69 6.00
N VAL A 97 -3.48 -8.86 4.77
CA VAL A 97 -3.28 -7.88 3.70
C VAL A 97 -4.40 -6.84 3.66
N ASP A 98 -4.14 -5.68 3.05
CA ASP A 98 -5.08 -4.56 2.96
C ASP A 98 -5.88 -4.55 1.66
N ALA A 99 -5.37 -5.16 0.60
CA ALA A 99 -6.04 -5.34 -0.70
C ALA A 99 -5.77 -6.74 -1.26
N ILE A 100 -6.64 -7.20 -2.15
CA ILE A 100 -6.55 -8.52 -2.79
C ILE A 100 -6.41 -8.33 -4.30
N CYS A 101 -5.41 -8.99 -4.89
CA CYS A 101 -5.19 -9.05 -6.32
C CYS A 101 -5.44 -10.48 -6.79
N GLN A 102 -6.60 -10.72 -7.40
CA GLN A 102 -6.99 -12.05 -7.84
C GLN A 102 -6.54 -12.31 -9.27
N VAL A 103 -5.62 -13.26 -9.45
CA VAL A 103 -5.18 -13.73 -10.77
C VAL A 103 -6.19 -14.69 -11.34
N VAL A 104 -6.66 -14.42 -12.56
CA VAL A 104 -7.68 -15.17 -13.26
C VAL A 104 -7.11 -15.61 -14.61
N ARG A 105 -7.19 -16.90 -14.91
CA ARG A 105 -6.74 -17.44 -16.21
C ARG A 105 -7.72 -17.07 -17.31
N CYS A 106 -7.24 -16.35 -18.32
CA CYS A 106 -8.02 -15.90 -19.48
C CYS A 106 -7.44 -16.42 -20.80
N PHE A 107 -6.90 -17.62 -20.81
CA PHE A 107 -6.33 -18.28 -21.99
C PHE A 107 -6.48 -19.78 -21.91
N ASP A 108 -6.52 -20.43 -23.06
CA ASP A 108 -6.50 -21.88 -23.19
C ASP A 108 -5.09 -22.37 -23.52
N ASP A 109 -4.62 -23.40 -22.82
CA ASP A 109 -3.35 -24.05 -23.06
C ASP A 109 -3.45 -25.54 -22.70
N GLU A 110 -3.25 -26.42 -23.70
CA GLU A 110 -3.36 -27.88 -23.54
C GLU A 110 -2.28 -28.47 -22.62
N ASN A 111 -1.14 -27.78 -22.50
CA ASN A 111 -0.04 -28.20 -21.64
C ASN A 111 -0.21 -27.80 -20.18
N ILE A 112 -1.16 -26.92 -19.87
CA ILE A 112 -1.42 -26.42 -18.51
C ILE A 112 -2.77 -26.94 -18.04
N ILE A 113 -2.76 -27.93 -17.16
CA ILE A 113 -3.97 -28.54 -16.60
C ILE A 113 -4.76 -27.48 -15.80
N HIS A 114 -6.04 -27.30 -16.14
CA HIS A 114 -6.97 -26.51 -15.34
C HIS A 114 -7.65 -27.37 -14.28
N VAL A 115 -7.83 -26.86 -13.05
CA VAL A 115 -8.43 -27.60 -11.93
C VAL A 115 -9.84 -28.11 -12.26
N GLU A 116 -10.61 -27.33 -13.03
CA GLU A 116 -11.99 -27.63 -13.44
C GLU A 116 -12.10 -28.13 -14.90
N ASN A 117 -10.99 -28.63 -15.48
CA ASN A 117 -10.88 -29.19 -16.84
C ASN A 117 -11.17 -28.25 -18.02
N ASN A 118 -11.73 -27.08 -17.80
CA ASN A 118 -11.99 -26.04 -18.83
C ASN A 118 -11.77 -24.65 -18.27
N THR A 119 -11.42 -23.71 -19.12
CA THR A 119 -11.23 -22.30 -18.73
C THR A 119 -12.57 -21.59 -18.68
N ASP A 120 -12.97 -21.13 -17.50
CA ASP A 120 -14.08 -20.19 -17.31
C ASP A 120 -13.71 -19.16 -16.23
N PRO A 121 -13.29 -17.96 -16.66
CA PRO A 121 -12.80 -16.92 -15.74
C PRO A 121 -13.82 -16.50 -14.69
N ILE A 122 -15.10 -16.45 -15.03
CA ILE A 122 -16.14 -15.98 -14.09
C ILE A 122 -16.40 -17.02 -13.02
N ARG A 123 -16.55 -18.29 -13.41
CA ARG A 123 -16.65 -19.41 -12.46
C ARG A 123 -15.45 -19.42 -11.48
N ASP A 124 -14.23 -19.21 -12.00
CA ASP A 124 -13.02 -19.22 -11.20
C ASP A 124 -12.99 -18.05 -10.19
N ILE A 125 -13.50 -16.88 -10.58
CA ILE A 125 -13.70 -15.74 -9.67
C ILE A 125 -14.72 -16.09 -8.60
N GLU A 126 -15.88 -16.63 -8.99
CA GLU A 126 -16.97 -16.95 -8.07
C GLU A 126 -16.58 -18.02 -7.06
N ILE A 127 -15.79 -19.04 -7.44
CA ILE A 127 -15.26 -20.04 -6.52
C ILE A 127 -14.46 -19.36 -5.39
N ILE A 128 -13.55 -18.46 -5.74
CA ILE A 128 -12.76 -17.75 -4.72
C ILE A 128 -13.65 -16.86 -3.86
N ASN A 129 -14.52 -16.05 -4.47
CA ASN A 129 -15.42 -15.18 -3.73
C ASN A 129 -16.32 -15.94 -2.75
N LEU A 130 -16.79 -17.13 -3.13
CA LEU A 130 -17.58 -18.00 -2.27
C LEU A 130 -16.79 -18.47 -1.04
N GLU A 131 -15.56 -18.97 -1.24
CA GLU A 131 -14.69 -19.41 -0.14
C GLU A 131 -14.39 -18.29 0.85
N LEU A 132 -14.12 -17.07 0.33
CA LEU A 132 -13.91 -15.90 1.18
C LEU A 132 -15.17 -15.53 1.96
N SER A 133 -16.35 -15.63 1.35
CA SER A 133 -17.64 -15.34 1.98
C SER A 133 -17.98 -16.33 3.08
N ILE A 134 -17.75 -17.64 2.87
CA ILE A 134 -17.95 -18.68 3.88
C ILE A 134 -17.05 -18.43 5.09
N SER A 135 -15.77 -18.12 4.83
CA SER A 135 -14.80 -17.82 5.91
C SER A 135 -15.20 -16.60 6.75
N ASP A 136 -15.76 -15.58 6.14
CA ASP A 136 -16.23 -14.39 6.87
C ASP A 136 -17.55 -14.68 7.59
N LEU A 137 -18.43 -15.50 7.01
CA LEU A 137 -19.68 -15.92 7.63
C LEU A 137 -19.43 -16.63 8.96
N GLU A 138 -18.47 -17.54 9.03
CA GLU A 138 -18.09 -18.25 10.27
C GLU A 138 -17.67 -17.26 11.38
N ILE A 139 -16.89 -16.25 11.05
CA ILE A 139 -16.47 -15.22 12.02
C ILE A 139 -17.66 -14.41 12.52
N VAL A 140 -18.50 -13.96 11.59
CA VAL A 140 -19.70 -13.17 11.90
C VAL A 140 -20.64 -13.97 12.80
N GLU A 141 -20.93 -15.24 12.47
CA GLU A 141 -21.78 -16.10 13.26
C GLU A 141 -21.21 -16.38 14.66
N SER A 142 -19.91 -16.70 14.74
CA SER A 142 -19.23 -16.91 16.01
C SER A 142 -19.32 -15.66 16.91
N ARG A 143 -19.19 -14.48 16.33
CA ARG A 143 -19.29 -13.21 17.07
C ARG A 143 -20.72 -12.92 17.53
N ILE A 144 -21.72 -13.12 16.66
CA ILE A 144 -23.14 -12.98 17.02
C ILE A 144 -23.47 -13.88 18.20
N ALA A 145 -23.08 -15.17 18.16
CA ALA A 145 -23.35 -16.13 19.23
C ALA A 145 -22.77 -15.69 20.59
N LYS A 146 -21.59 -15.05 20.58
CA LYS A 146 -20.93 -14.54 21.80
C LYS A 146 -21.59 -13.28 22.36
N ILE A 147 -22.00 -12.36 21.50
CA ILE A 147 -22.46 -11.04 21.95
C ILE A 147 -23.97 -10.98 22.18
N LYS A 148 -24.76 -11.84 21.52
CA LYS A 148 -26.23 -11.84 21.59
C LYS A 148 -26.74 -11.92 23.03
N LYS A 149 -26.18 -12.82 23.86
CA LYS A 149 -26.55 -12.95 25.29
C LYS A 149 -26.31 -11.64 26.04
N LYS A 150 -25.19 -10.96 25.78
CA LYS A 150 -24.85 -9.69 26.44
C LYS A 150 -25.82 -8.58 26.01
N ALA A 151 -26.14 -8.51 24.73
CA ALA A 151 -27.09 -7.54 24.18
C ALA A 151 -28.50 -7.70 24.80
N GLU A 152 -28.99 -8.91 24.89
CA GLU A 152 -30.34 -9.22 25.39
C GLU A 152 -30.44 -9.07 26.91
N THR A 153 -29.45 -9.58 27.68
CA THR A 153 -29.51 -9.63 29.16
C THR A 153 -29.21 -8.27 29.79
N ASN A 154 -28.20 -7.56 29.30
CA ASN A 154 -27.75 -6.32 29.94
C ASN A 154 -28.32 -5.04 29.29
N ARG A 155 -29.12 -5.16 28.22
CA ARG A 155 -29.63 -4.04 27.40
C ARG A 155 -28.52 -3.05 27.00
N ASP A 156 -27.34 -3.61 26.73
CA ASP A 156 -26.16 -2.84 26.31
C ASP A 156 -26.37 -2.33 24.88
N LYS A 157 -26.53 -1.01 24.73
CA LYS A 157 -26.83 -0.38 23.45
C LYS A 157 -25.74 -0.59 22.41
N GLU A 158 -24.46 -0.60 22.82
CA GLU A 158 -23.35 -0.86 21.89
C GLU A 158 -23.39 -2.31 21.38
N ALA A 159 -23.64 -3.25 22.29
CA ALA A 159 -23.79 -4.68 21.91
C ALA A 159 -25.00 -4.89 20.99
N MET A 160 -26.12 -4.19 21.21
CA MET A 160 -27.29 -4.27 20.32
C MET A 160 -26.97 -3.73 18.93
N THR A 161 -26.32 -2.56 18.84
CA THR A 161 -25.90 -1.98 17.54
C THR A 161 -24.92 -2.91 16.82
N GLU A 162 -23.95 -3.49 17.54
CA GLU A 162 -23.01 -4.45 16.94
C GLU A 162 -23.74 -5.69 16.38
N VAL A 163 -24.72 -6.24 17.11
CA VAL A 163 -25.53 -7.37 16.64
C VAL A 163 -26.30 -7.03 15.37
N GLU A 164 -26.93 -5.86 15.30
CA GLU A 164 -27.68 -5.41 14.10
C GLU A 164 -26.77 -5.31 12.88
N ILE A 165 -25.57 -4.71 13.04
CA ILE A 165 -24.57 -4.60 11.97
C ILE A 165 -24.10 -5.99 11.50
N LEU A 166 -23.82 -6.89 12.44
CA LEU A 166 -23.38 -8.24 12.13
C LEU A 166 -24.49 -9.07 11.47
N LEU A 167 -25.75 -8.89 11.84
CA LEU A 167 -26.89 -9.55 11.17
C LEU A 167 -27.05 -9.05 9.73
N LYS A 168 -26.87 -7.76 9.48
CA LYS A 168 -26.86 -7.19 8.11
C LYS A 168 -25.70 -7.79 7.28
N ALA A 169 -24.49 -7.92 7.88
CA ALA A 169 -23.36 -8.58 7.23
C ALA A 169 -23.65 -10.06 6.93
N LYS A 170 -24.17 -10.79 7.91
CA LYS A 170 -24.55 -12.21 7.76
C LYS A 170 -25.53 -12.42 6.60
N GLU A 171 -26.62 -11.67 6.56
CA GLU A 171 -27.65 -11.78 5.52
C GLU A 171 -27.07 -11.61 4.09
N ASN A 172 -26.12 -10.69 3.92
CA ASN A 172 -25.50 -10.47 2.61
C ASN A 172 -24.52 -11.60 2.26
N LEU A 173 -23.72 -12.08 3.23
CA LEU A 173 -22.80 -13.20 3.02
C LEU A 173 -23.55 -14.49 2.67
N GLU A 174 -24.68 -14.78 3.31
CA GLU A 174 -25.54 -15.93 3.00
C GLU A 174 -26.12 -15.88 1.56
N LYS A 175 -26.28 -14.66 1.02
CA LYS A 175 -26.68 -14.45 -0.39
C LYS A 175 -25.50 -14.50 -1.36
N GLY A 176 -24.27 -14.75 -0.89
CA GLY A 176 -23.06 -14.72 -1.69
C GLY A 176 -22.58 -13.31 -2.08
N ILE A 177 -23.10 -12.28 -1.43
CA ILE A 177 -22.74 -10.88 -1.72
C ILE A 177 -21.52 -10.51 -0.85
N SER A 178 -20.41 -10.16 -1.50
CA SER A 178 -19.22 -9.65 -0.83
C SER A 178 -19.55 -8.35 -0.08
N LEU A 179 -19.06 -8.21 1.16
CA LEU A 179 -19.40 -7.07 2.02
C LEU A 179 -18.88 -5.72 1.47
N ARG A 180 -17.86 -5.73 0.61
CA ARG A 180 -17.39 -4.51 -0.10
C ARG A 180 -18.44 -3.90 -1.02
N LEU A 181 -19.45 -4.68 -1.44
CA LEU A 181 -20.56 -4.24 -2.29
C LEU A 181 -21.76 -3.73 -1.49
N VAL A 182 -21.76 -3.96 -0.18
CA VAL A 182 -22.84 -3.56 0.72
C VAL A 182 -22.63 -2.12 1.17
N ASN A 183 -23.66 -1.31 1.09
CA ASN A 183 -23.60 0.07 1.58
C ASN A 183 -23.66 0.10 3.12
N PHE A 184 -22.49 0.22 3.74
CA PHE A 184 -22.35 0.46 5.17
C PHE A 184 -22.03 1.93 5.45
N SER A 185 -22.62 2.49 6.52
CA SER A 185 -22.24 3.82 7.00
C SER A 185 -20.81 3.82 7.56
N LYS A 186 -20.24 5.03 7.74
CA LYS A 186 -18.90 5.15 8.35
C LYS A 186 -18.85 4.60 9.77
N GLU A 187 -19.95 4.70 10.51
CA GLU A 187 -20.11 4.16 11.85
C GLU A 187 -20.15 2.64 11.82
N GLU A 188 -20.96 2.02 10.95
CA GLU A 188 -21.01 0.57 10.77
C GLU A 188 -19.65 -0.01 10.40
N LEU A 189 -18.92 0.64 9.48
CA LEU A 189 -17.57 0.22 9.08
C LEU A 189 -16.56 0.23 10.24
N LYS A 190 -16.70 1.14 11.22
CA LYS A 190 -15.84 1.14 12.41
C LYS A 190 -16.01 -0.13 13.25
N TYR A 191 -17.24 -0.63 13.40
CA TYR A 191 -17.51 -1.91 14.09
C TYR A 191 -16.91 -3.07 13.31
N LEU A 192 -17.14 -3.13 11.99
CA LEU A 192 -16.69 -4.25 11.15
C LEU A 192 -15.17 -4.31 10.99
N LYS A 193 -14.48 -3.18 11.09
CA LYS A 193 -13.01 -3.08 10.93
C LYS A 193 -12.23 -3.99 11.91
N SER A 194 -12.74 -4.17 13.13
CA SER A 194 -12.07 -4.99 14.15
C SER A 194 -12.06 -6.49 13.83
N PHE A 195 -12.90 -6.95 12.90
CA PHE A 195 -13.02 -8.37 12.52
C PHE A 195 -12.12 -8.78 11.37
N ASN A 196 -11.44 -7.83 10.71
CA ASN A 196 -10.59 -8.07 9.53
C ASN A 196 -11.29 -8.94 8.47
N LEU A 197 -12.58 -8.64 8.18
CA LEU A 197 -13.37 -9.40 7.22
C LEU A 197 -12.74 -9.25 5.81
N ILE A 198 -12.51 -10.41 5.17
CA ILE A 198 -11.82 -10.49 3.88
C ILE A 198 -12.69 -9.87 2.78
N THR A 199 -14.00 -10.12 2.83
CA THR A 199 -14.95 -9.63 1.83
C THR A 199 -15.20 -8.12 1.88
N LEU A 200 -14.72 -7.42 2.92
CA LEU A 200 -14.70 -5.95 3.00
C LEU A 200 -13.50 -5.33 2.28
N LYS A 201 -12.43 -6.11 2.05
CA LYS A 201 -11.21 -5.59 1.44
C LYS A 201 -11.43 -5.25 -0.02
N PRO A 202 -10.78 -4.17 -0.53
CA PRO A 202 -10.78 -3.87 -1.95
C PRO A 202 -10.12 -5.01 -2.74
N MET A 203 -10.65 -5.26 -3.95
CA MET A 203 -10.17 -6.33 -4.82
C MET A 203 -9.90 -5.80 -6.22
N ILE A 204 -8.85 -6.33 -6.87
CA ILE A 204 -8.53 -6.11 -8.27
C ILE A 204 -8.46 -7.48 -8.95
N TYR A 205 -9.00 -7.59 -10.16
CA TYR A 205 -8.89 -8.78 -10.98
C TYR A 205 -7.75 -8.65 -11.98
N LEU A 206 -6.89 -9.68 -12.06
CA LEU A 206 -5.79 -9.75 -13.00
C LEU A 206 -6.12 -10.80 -14.06
N ALA A 207 -6.60 -10.35 -15.20
CA ALA A 207 -6.87 -11.22 -16.35
C ALA A 207 -5.54 -11.63 -16.99
N ASN A 208 -5.02 -12.81 -16.63
CA ASN A 208 -3.79 -13.36 -17.20
C ASN A 208 -4.06 -13.95 -18.57
N VAL A 209 -3.42 -13.38 -19.58
CA VAL A 209 -3.59 -13.72 -21.02
C VAL A 209 -2.30 -14.26 -21.61
N LYS A 210 -2.39 -14.82 -22.85
CA LYS A 210 -1.22 -15.07 -23.69
C LYS A 210 -0.70 -13.76 -24.28
N GLU A 211 0.53 -13.80 -24.74
CA GLU A 211 1.20 -12.66 -25.36
C GLU A 211 0.43 -12.14 -26.59
N ASP A 212 -0.05 -13.05 -27.44
CA ASP A 212 -0.84 -12.72 -28.63
C ASP A 212 -2.16 -11.96 -28.32
N ASP A 213 -2.71 -12.16 -27.11
CA ASP A 213 -3.96 -11.54 -26.67
C ASP A 213 -3.75 -10.17 -25.96
N LEU A 214 -2.51 -9.68 -25.91
CA LEU A 214 -2.20 -8.42 -25.21
C LEU A 214 -2.81 -7.20 -25.89
N LEU A 215 -2.83 -7.15 -27.21
CA LEU A 215 -3.36 -6.00 -27.96
C LEU A 215 -4.88 -6.04 -28.05
N GLU A 216 -5.47 -7.22 -28.19
CA GLU A 216 -6.91 -7.40 -28.29
C GLU A 216 -7.54 -7.89 -26.97
N ASN A 217 -8.81 -7.62 -26.78
CA ASN A 217 -9.56 -8.18 -25.66
C ASN A 217 -10.27 -9.45 -26.13
N SER A 218 -9.80 -10.60 -25.72
CA SER A 218 -10.53 -11.86 -25.89
C SER A 218 -11.88 -11.82 -25.17
N ASP A 219 -12.79 -12.72 -25.48
CA ASP A 219 -14.10 -12.79 -24.81
C ASP A 219 -13.95 -13.07 -23.31
N TYR A 220 -12.93 -13.81 -22.91
CA TYR A 220 -12.60 -14.03 -21.50
C TYR A 220 -12.28 -12.70 -20.80
N VAL A 221 -11.44 -11.86 -21.38
CA VAL A 221 -11.07 -10.55 -20.82
C VAL A 221 -12.25 -9.61 -20.77
N LYS A 222 -13.10 -9.59 -21.80
CA LYS A 222 -14.33 -8.76 -21.80
C LYS A 222 -15.25 -9.14 -20.63
N ARG A 223 -15.53 -10.44 -20.47
CA ARG A 223 -16.34 -10.98 -19.37
C ARG A 223 -15.78 -10.59 -18.00
N VAL A 224 -14.46 -10.72 -17.79
CA VAL A 224 -13.81 -10.33 -16.52
C VAL A 224 -13.90 -8.83 -16.28
N LYS A 225 -13.74 -7.99 -17.29
CA LYS A 225 -13.90 -6.54 -17.19
C LYS A 225 -15.34 -6.13 -16.85
N GLU A 226 -16.32 -6.78 -17.45
CA GLU A 226 -17.74 -6.54 -17.17
C GLU A 226 -18.09 -6.95 -15.73
N TYR A 227 -17.59 -8.11 -15.30
CA TYR A 227 -17.75 -8.59 -13.93
C TYR A 227 -17.13 -7.61 -12.93
N ALA A 228 -15.88 -7.20 -13.14
CA ALA A 228 -15.21 -6.22 -12.30
C ALA A 228 -15.99 -4.90 -12.20
N LYS A 229 -16.51 -4.42 -13.34
CA LYS A 229 -17.34 -3.20 -13.37
C LYS A 229 -18.64 -3.36 -12.57
N SER A 230 -19.28 -4.53 -12.61
CA SER A 230 -20.48 -4.80 -11.81
C SER A 230 -20.20 -4.79 -10.31
N GLU A 231 -18.99 -5.15 -9.90
CA GLU A 231 -18.51 -5.06 -8.52
C GLU A 231 -17.89 -3.68 -8.15
N GLY A 232 -17.95 -2.70 -9.04
CA GLY A 232 -17.38 -1.37 -8.79
C GLY A 232 -15.85 -1.35 -8.66
N THR A 233 -15.18 -2.37 -9.23
CA THR A 233 -13.73 -2.51 -9.24
C THR A 233 -13.18 -2.56 -10.68
N VAL A 234 -11.89 -2.85 -10.83
CA VAL A 234 -11.21 -2.91 -12.12
C VAL A 234 -10.63 -4.29 -12.41
N ALA A 235 -10.54 -4.60 -13.70
CA ALA A 235 -9.77 -5.72 -14.20
C ALA A 235 -8.61 -5.21 -15.06
N ILE A 236 -7.40 -5.67 -14.74
CA ILE A 236 -6.16 -5.37 -15.45
C ILE A 236 -5.78 -6.59 -16.27
N LYS A 237 -5.42 -6.37 -17.54
CA LYS A 237 -4.89 -7.40 -18.41
C LYS A 237 -3.40 -7.52 -18.19
N VAL A 238 -2.90 -8.74 -17.97
CA VAL A 238 -1.49 -9.02 -17.73
C VAL A 238 -1.09 -10.30 -18.47
N CYS A 239 0.12 -10.34 -18.98
CA CYS A 239 0.74 -11.59 -19.45
C CYS A 239 1.87 -11.95 -18.49
N ALA A 240 1.64 -12.92 -17.60
CA ALA A 240 2.62 -13.29 -16.58
C ALA A 240 3.96 -13.76 -17.17
N LYS A 241 3.95 -14.36 -18.38
CA LYS A 241 5.16 -14.76 -19.09
C LYS A 241 5.95 -13.53 -19.52
N LEU A 242 5.33 -12.58 -20.21
CA LEU A 242 5.98 -11.32 -20.62
C LEU A 242 6.51 -10.54 -19.42
N GLU A 243 5.74 -10.44 -18.34
CA GLU A 243 6.21 -9.76 -17.12
C GLU A 243 7.45 -10.42 -16.52
N SER A 244 7.54 -11.75 -16.58
CA SER A 244 8.73 -12.48 -16.16
C SER A 244 9.94 -12.17 -17.03
N GLU A 245 9.77 -12.06 -18.34
CA GLU A 245 10.83 -11.68 -19.27
C GLU A 245 11.27 -10.24 -19.09
N LEU A 246 10.31 -9.30 -18.96
CA LEU A 246 10.57 -7.88 -18.70
C LEU A 246 11.32 -7.65 -17.37
N SER A 247 11.11 -8.52 -16.38
CA SER A 247 11.79 -8.41 -15.07
C SER A 247 13.29 -8.73 -15.12
N GLU A 248 13.79 -9.30 -16.19
CA GLU A 248 15.20 -9.64 -16.42
C GLU A 248 15.95 -8.57 -17.23
N LEU A 249 15.22 -7.61 -17.83
CA LEU A 249 15.74 -6.56 -18.68
C LEU A 249 16.05 -5.28 -17.91
N ASN A 250 16.99 -4.49 -18.41
CA ASN A 250 17.20 -3.12 -17.95
C ASN A 250 16.10 -2.17 -18.48
N ASP A 251 16.03 -0.95 -17.96
CA ASP A 251 14.93 -0.01 -18.26
C ASP A 251 14.83 0.36 -19.75
N ASP A 252 15.95 0.43 -20.49
CA ASP A 252 15.95 0.78 -21.92
C ASP A 252 15.50 -0.42 -22.75
N GLU A 253 16.02 -1.62 -22.49
CA GLU A 253 15.59 -2.87 -23.13
C GLU A 253 14.11 -3.16 -22.85
N LYS A 254 13.64 -2.89 -21.62
CA LYS A 254 12.22 -2.99 -21.25
C LYS A 254 11.34 -2.08 -22.11
N LYS A 255 11.75 -0.82 -22.31
CA LYS A 255 11.01 0.12 -23.16
C LYS A 255 10.95 -0.35 -24.62
N GLU A 256 12.08 -0.82 -25.15
CA GLU A 256 12.14 -1.36 -26.52
C GLU A 256 11.21 -2.57 -26.67
N MET A 257 11.23 -3.51 -25.73
CA MET A 257 10.38 -4.69 -25.77
C MET A 257 8.88 -4.33 -25.68
N LEU A 258 8.50 -3.40 -24.78
CA LEU A 258 7.12 -2.91 -24.70
C LEU A 258 6.65 -2.26 -26.01
N GLN A 259 7.53 -1.49 -26.66
CA GLN A 259 7.23 -0.89 -27.97
C GLN A 259 7.09 -1.95 -29.07
N MET A 260 7.94 -2.98 -29.09
CA MET A 260 7.81 -4.10 -30.04
C MET A 260 6.49 -4.86 -29.90
N VAL A 261 6.04 -5.06 -28.66
CA VAL A 261 4.74 -5.69 -28.36
C VAL A 261 3.57 -4.74 -28.61
N GLY A 262 3.82 -3.42 -28.74
CA GLY A 262 2.78 -2.39 -28.99
C GLY A 262 2.02 -1.93 -27.76
N ILE A 263 2.59 -2.08 -26.57
CA ILE A 263 2.01 -1.59 -25.30
C ILE A 263 2.87 -0.48 -24.69
N SER A 264 2.23 0.48 -24.04
CA SER A 264 2.91 1.66 -23.48
C SER A 264 3.42 1.44 -22.05
N GLU A 265 2.80 0.53 -21.32
CA GLU A 265 3.06 0.26 -19.90
C GLU A 265 2.89 -1.24 -19.61
N SER A 266 3.71 -1.81 -18.76
CA SER A 266 3.58 -3.22 -18.38
C SER A 266 2.33 -3.44 -17.52
N GLY A 267 1.73 -4.64 -17.58
CA GLY A 267 0.60 -5.01 -16.74
C GLY A 267 0.95 -4.97 -15.25
N LEU A 268 2.21 -5.25 -14.92
CA LEU A 268 2.71 -5.18 -13.56
C LEU A 268 2.77 -3.72 -13.04
N ASP A 269 3.21 -2.77 -13.87
CA ASP A 269 3.22 -1.35 -13.49
C ASP A 269 1.79 -0.84 -13.29
N GLN A 270 0.85 -1.22 -14.18
CA GLN A 270 -0.57 -0.93 -14.02
C GLN A 270 -1.14 -1.52 -12.73
N LEU A 271 -0.78 -2.77 -12.38
CA LEU A 271 -1.18 -3.42 -11.14
C LEU A 271 -0.70 -2.63 -9.92
N ILE A 272 0.57 -2.23 -9.90
CA ILE A 272 1.17 -1.49 -8.79
C ILE A 272 0.42 -0.15 -8.60
N ASN A 273 0.27 0.63 -9.68
CA ASN A 273 -0.41 1.92 -9.67
C ASN A 273 -1.88 1.79 -9.24
N MET A 274 -2.59 0.79 -9.76
CA MET A 274 -3.99 0.57 -9.40
C MET A 274 -4.16 0.11 -7.96
N THR A 275 -3.29 -0.79 -7.47
CA THR A 275 -3.30 -1.24 -6.08
C THR A 275 -3.05 -0.06 -5.13
N TYR A 276 -2.10 0.80 -5.47
CA TYR A 276 -1.81 2.02 -4.73
C TYR A 276 -3.04 2.94 -4.65
N SER A 277 -3.72 3.13 -5.78
CA SER A 277 -4.94 3.94 -5.88
C SER A 277 -6.11 3.37 -5.07
N ILE A 278 -6.39 2.06 -5.17
CA ILE A 278 -7.53 1.42 -4.50
C ILE A 278 -7.35 1.36 -2.97
N LEU A 279 -6.11 1.33 -2.50
CA LEU A 279 -5.76 1.48 -1.08
C LEU A 279 -5.96 2.91 -0.56
N GLY A 280 -6.34 3.84 -1.44
CA GLY A 280 -6.51 5.26 -1.10
C GLY A 280 -5.20 5.94 -0.76
N LEU A 281 -4.10 5.51 -1.39
CA LEU A 281 -2.79 6.10 -1.22
C LEU A 281 -2.55 7.25 -2.19
N SER A 282 -1.65 8.13 -1.83
CA SER A 282 -1.14 9.23 -2.63
C SER A 282 0.31 9.51 -2.26
N THR A 283 0.97 10.31 -3.09
CA THR A 283 2.38 10.62 -2.94
C THR A 283 2.58 12.12 -2.75
N TYR A 284 3.39 12.51 -1.77
CA TYR A 284 3.97 13.84 -1.69
C TYR A 284 5.50 13.72 -1.79
N PHE A 285 6.17 14.81 -2.13
CA PHE A 285 7.62 14.83 -2.34
C PHE A 285 8.32 15.75 -1.36
N THR A 286 9.55 15.38 -1.01
CA THR A 286 10.54 16.28 -0.46
C THR A 286 11.69 16.38 -1.44
N VAL A 287 12.20 17.58 -1.69
CA VAL A 287 13.23 17.84 -2.68
C VAL A 287 14.38 18.63 -2.06
N GLY A 288 15.60 18.28 -2.44
CA GLY A 288 16.82 18.93 -2.00
C GLY A 288 18.02 18.40 -2.78
N PRO A 289 19.20 19.04 -2.64
CA PRO A 289 20.42 18.63 -3.33
C PRO A 289 20.94 17.27 -2.84
N ASP A 290 20.71 16.91 -1.58
CA ASP A 290 21.17 15.63 -1.02
C ASP A 290 20.20 14.50 -1.37
N GLU A 291 18.89 14.78 -1.35
CA GLU A 291 17.85 13.77 -1.55
C GLU A 291 16.61 14.35 -2.21
N VAL A 292 16.09 13.64 -3.21
CA VAL A 292 14.72 13.75 -3.69
C VAL A 292 13.98 12.48 -3.29
N ARG A 293 12.84 12.63 -2.59
CA ARG A 293 12.14 11.48 -2.06
C ARG A 293 10.63 11.59 -2.21
N ALA A 294 10.03 10.49 -2.63
CA ALA A 294 8.59 10.29 -2.66
C ALA A 294 8.13 9.64 -1.34
N TRP A 295 7.05 10.15 -0.76
CA TRP A 295 6.47 9.68 0.50
C TRP A 295 5.03 9.25 0.29
N THR A 296 4.71 8.04 0.71
CA THR A 296 3.34 7.52 0.68
C THR A 296 2.52 8.07 1.85
N PHE A 297 1.32 8.58 1.55
CA PHE A 297 0.34 8.95 2.57
C PHE A 297 -1.05 8.45 2.18
N LYS A 298 -1.95 8.36 3.14
CA LYS A 298 -3.34 8.01 2.91
C LYS A 298 -4.16 9.26 2.59
N LYS A 299 -4.96 9.23 1.54
CA LYS A 299 -5.86 10.34 1.17
C LYS A 299 -6.68 10.82 2.37
N GLY A 300 -6.70 12.13 2.60
CA GLY A 300 -7.36 12.74 3.73
C GLY A 300 -6.48 13.01 4.96
N MET A 301 -5.23 12.56 4.96
CA MET A 301 -4.26 12.93 6.00
C MET A 301 -3.90 14.42 5.91
N ASN A 302 -3.69 15.04 7.07
CA ASN A 302 -3.27 16.44 7.15
C ASN A 302 -1.74 16.59 7.15
N ALA A 303 -1.26 17.83 6.96
CA ALA A 303 0.17 18.13 6.86
C ALA A 303 0.98 17.70 8.08
N LYS A 304 0.41 17.78 9.29
CA LYS A 304 1.06 17.33 10.53
C LYS A 304 1.22 15.81 10.55
N GLU A 305 0.20 15.06 10.16
CA GLU A 305 0.24 13.60 10.06
C GLU A 305 1.25 13.16 8.99
N CYS A 306 1.28 13.86 7.83
CA CYS A 306 2.26 13.61 6.78
C CYS A 306 3.70 13.89 7.22
N ALA A 307 3.94 14.97 7.99
CA ALA A 307 5.24 15.21 8.61
C ALA A 307 5.66 14.05 9.55
N GLY A 308 4.68 13.42 10.22
CA GLY A 308 4.88 12.24 11.06
C GLY A 308 5.35 10.98 10.30
N ILE A 309 5.05 10.87 9.02
CA ILE A 309 5.54 9.80 8.15
C ILE A 309 7.06 9.87 8.00
N ILE A 310 7.62 11.09 7.93
CA ILE A 310 9.05 11.31 7.85
C ILE A 310 9.72 10.94 9.17
N HIS A 311 9.23 11.52 10.27
CA HIS A 311 9.72 11.24 11.61
C HIS A 311 8.69 11.71 12.66
N THR A 312 8.59 10.97 13.78
CA THR A 312 7.67 11.32 14.88
C THR A 312 7.94 12.69 15.52
N ASP A 313 9.20 13.15 15.48
CA ASP A 313 9.55 14.48 16.00
C ASP A 313 9.05 15.59 15.07
N PHE A 314 8.94 15.35 13.76
CA PHE A 314 8.35 16.31 12.82
C PHE A 314 6.86 16.49 13.12
N GLU A 315 6.14 15.41 13.45
CA GLU A 315 4.75 15.50 13.87
C GLU A 315 4.59 16.26 15.20
N ARG A 316 5.41 15.90 16.20
CA ARG A 316 5.33 16.52 17.55
C ARG A 316 5.71 17.99 17.54
N GLY A 317 6.74 18.33 16.77
CA GLY A 317 7.28 19.69 16.69
C GLY A 317 6.69 20.51 15.54
N PHE A 318 5.70 20.01 14.79
CA PHE A 318 5.16 20.65 13.60
C PHE A 318 4.77 22.10 13.84
N ILE A 319 5.27 23.01 12.99
CA ILE A 319 4.92 24.44 13.00
C ILE A 319 4.08 24.76 11.76
N LYS A 320 4.60 24.50 10.58
CA LYS A 320 3.97 24.73 9.28
C LYS A 320 4.68 23.95 8.18
N ALA A 321 4.01 23.80 7.05
CA ALA A 321 4.59 23.28 5.82
C ALA A 321 4.61 24.38 4.75
N GLU A 322 5.71 24.56 4.05
CA GLU A 322 5.72 25.26 2.79
C GLU A 322 5.40 24.24 1.70
N VAL A 323 4.33 24.48 0.95
CA VAL A 323 3.77 23.54 -0.02
C VAL A 323 3.77 24.17 -1.40
N ILE A 324 4.32 23.46 -2.37
CA ILE A 324 4.32 23.80 -3.79
C ILE A 324 3.67 22.64 -4.53
N SER A 325 2.73 22.89 -5.45
CA SER A 325 2.21 21.83 -6.30
C SER A 325 3.25 21.39 -7.31
N TYR A 326 3.31 20.09 -7.62
CA TYR A 326 4.18 19.58 -8.68
C TYR A 326 3.97 20.31 -10.00
N ASP A 327 2.72 20.56 -10.39
CA ASP A 327 2.38 21.24 -11.64
C ASP A 327 2.91 22.66 -11.69
N ASP A 328 2.82 23.42 -10.59
CA ASP A 328 3.40 24.75 -10.50
C ASP A 328 4.94 24.71 -10.61
N LEU A 329 5.59 23.75 -9.96
CA LEU A 329 7.05 23.61 -10.05
C LEU A 329 7.50 23.32 -11.49
N ILE A 330 6.86 22.40 -12.19
CA ILE A 330 7.16 22.09 -13.59
C ILE A 330 6.90 23.30 -14.49
N LYS A 331 5.78 23.99 -14.27
CA LYS A 331 5.40 25.18 -15.07
C LYS A 331 6.40 26.33 -14.94
N TYR A 332 6.87 26.62 -13.73
CA TYR A 332 7.78 27.75 -13.49
C TYR A 332 9.27 27.36 -13.52
N GLY A 333 9.59 26.08 -13.48
CA GLY A 333 10.93 25.54 -13.64
C GLY A 333 11.87 25.68 -12.44
N SER A 334 11.45 26.35 -11.35
CA SER A 334 12.20 26.38 -10.08
C SER A 334 11.34 26.86 -8.93
N GLU A 335 11.65 26.43 -7.69
CA GLU A 335 10.97 26.90 -6.47
C GLU A 335 11.04 28.43 -6.30
N ILE A 336 12.16 29.06 -6.67
CA ILE A 336 12.33 30.51 -6.58
C ILE A 336 11.26 31.20 -7.42
N LYS A 337 11.11 30.79 -8.67
CA LYS A 337 10.10 31.35 -9.57
C LYS A 337 8.67 31.04 -9.10
N VAL A 338 8.44 29.89 -8.50
CA VAL A 338 7.12 29.56 -7.90
C VAL A 338 6.81 30.53 -6.75
N ARG A 339 7.79 30.82 -5.86
CA ARG A 339 7.65 31.81 -4.78
C ARG A 339 7.42 33.22 -5.30
N GLU A 340 8.19 33.67 -6.30
CA GLU A 340 8.04 34.98 -6.94
C GLU A 340 6.65 35.17 -7.57
N ASN A 341 6.04 34.09 -8.07
CA ASN A 341 4.69 34.12 -8.64
C ASN A 341 3.58 33.88 -7.58
N GLY A 342 3.92 33.84 -6.30
CA GLY A 342 2.96 33.68 -5.19
C GLY A 342 2.24 32.34 -5.15
N ARG A 343 2.86 31.28 -5.72
CA ARG A 343 2.29 29.93 -5.78
C ARG A 343 2.78 29.00 -4.66
N ALA A 344 3.85 29.37 -3.96
CA ALA A 344 4.26 28.68 -2.75
C ALA A 344 3.33 29.08 -1.60
N ARG A 345 2.75 28.10 -0.93
CA ARG A 345 1.78 28.28 0.14
C ARG A 345 2.41 27.91 1.49
N LEU A 346 2.07 28.67 2.53
CA LEU A 346 2.43 28.32 3.90
C LEU A 346 1.21 27.75 4.59
N GLU A 347 1.20 26.44 4.80
CA GLU A 347 0.05 25.69 5.28
C GLU A 347 0.22 25.30 6.77
N GLY A 348 -0.90 25.33 7.50
CA GLY A 348 -0.95 24.92 8.89
C GLY A 348 -1.16 23.41 9.05
N LYS A 349 -1.28 22.98 10.33
CA LYS A 349 -1.41 21.56 10.71
C LYS A 349 -2.62 20.85 10.10
N ASP A 350 -3.71 21.59 9.84
CA ASP A 350 -5.00 21.04 9.37
C ASP A 350 -5.12 21.03 7.83
N TYR A 351 -4.07 21.46 7.10
CA TYR A 351 -4.04 21.37 5.63
C TYR A 351 -4.14 19.93 5.19
N ILE A 352 -5.11 19.59 4.36
CA ILE A 352 -5.26 18.25 3.79
C ILE A 352 -4.29 18.10 2.60
N MET A 353 -3.32 17.23 2.78
CA MET A 353 -2.28 16.95 1.79
C MET A 353 -2.88 16.50 0.47
N GLN A 354 -2.36 17.05 -0.63
CA GLN A 354 -2.77 16.68 -1.99
C GLN A 354 -1.71 15.79 -2.65
N ASP A 355 -2.16 14.95 -3.60
CA ASP A 355 -1.24 14.16 -4.41
C ASP A 355 -0.36 15.07 -5.27
N GLY A 356 0.95 14.84 -5.24
CA GLY A 356 1.93 15.66 -5.94
C GLY A 356 2.37 16.94 -5.20
N ASP A 357 1.94 17.17 -3.97
CA ASP A 357 2.49 18.27 -3.17
C ASP A 357 3.99 18.07 -2.92
N ILE A 358 4.76 19.13 -3.09
CA ILE A 358 6.19 19.20 -2.73
C ILE A 358 6.27 20.01 -1.45
N CYS A 359 6.84 19.41 -0.40
CA CYS A 359 6.71 19.90 0.97
C CYS A 359 8.05 20.15 1.64
N HIS A 360 8.18 21.33 2.26
CA HIS A 360 9.25 21.65 3.21
C HIS A 360 8.63 21.85 4.59
N PHE A 361 8.79 20.87 5.48
CA PHE A 361 8.22 20.93 6.83
C PHE A 361 9.10 21.74 7.77
N ARG A 362 8.50 22.70 8.48
CA ARG A 362 9.16 23.45 9.55
C ARG A 362 8.66 22.93 10.90
N PHE A 363 9.60 22.52 11.75
CA PHE A 363 9.30 21.93 13.05
C PHE A 363 10.27 22.43 14.12
N ASN A 364 9.90 22.28 15.39
CA ASN A 364 10.75 22.68 16.52
C ASN A 364 10.76 21.57 17.58
N VAL A 365 11.93 20.98 17.79
CA VAL A 365 12.17 19.89 18.78
C VAL A 365 12.91 20.33 20.02
N TRP A 366 13.25 21.61 20.17
CA TRP A 366 14.13 22.12 21.22
C TRP A 366 13.64 21.83 22.65
N LYS A 367 12.35 21.73 22.91
CA LYS A 367 11.83 21.45 24.27
C LYS A 367 12.24 20.07 24.80
N ASN A 368 12.42 19.08 23.94
CA ASN A 368 12.74 17.72 24.38
C ASN A 368 14.24 17.48 24.57
N ILE A 369 15.10 18.20 23.85
CA ILE A 369 16.55 18.09 24.01
C ILE A 369 16.98 18.72 25.33
N LEU A 370 16.45 19.89 25.68
CA LEU A 370 16.72 20.51 26.99
C LEU A 370 16.24 19.63 28.14
N TYR A 371 15.06 18.97 28.04
CA TYR A 371 14.57 18.04 29.06
C TYR A 371 15.45 16.80 29.17
N LYS A 372 15.92 16.22 28.03
CA LYS A 372 16.84 15.07 28.05
C LYS A 372 18.21 15.44 28.59
N VAL A 373 18.73 16.61 28.21
CA VAL A 373 20.03 17.11 28.73
C VAL A 373 19.91 17.46 30.22
N PHE A 374 18.82 18.09 30.66
CA PHE A 374 18.56 18.37 32.08
C PHE A 374 18.32 17.09 32.89
N PHE A 375 17.58 16.12 32.35
CA PHE A 375 17.32 14.84 32.99
C PHE A 375 18.60 13.98 33.08
N PHE A 376 19.42 13.99 32.04
CA PHE A 376 20.72 13.31 32.05
C PHE A 376 21.69 14.02 33.00
N TRP A 377 21.70 15.35 33.04
CA TRP A 377 22.49 16.14 33.98
C TRP A 377 22.03 15.91 35.44
N TYR A 378 20.71 15.82 35.68
CA TYR A 378 20.15 15.53 37.01
C TYR A 378 20.55 14.12 37.48
N ILE A 379 20.44 13.11 36.64
CA ILE A 379 20.83 11.73 36.98
C ILE A 379 22.33 11.63 37.16
N THR A 380 23.14 12.27 36.34
CA THR A 380 24.62 12.22 36.50
C THR A 380 25.11 12.99 37.70
N ASN A 381 24.45 14.05 38.14
CA ASN A 381 24.77 14.79 39.37
C ASN A 381 24.29 14.09 40.65
N GLU A 382 23.23 13.29 40.61
CA GLU A 382 22.78 12.53 41.80
C GLU A 382 23.58 11.25 42.03
N TYR A 383 24.14 10.65 40.98
CA TYR A 383 24.85 9.35 41.07
C TYR A 383 26.39 9.41 40.91
N PHE A 384 26.94 10.49 40.38
CA PHE A 384 28.40 10.62 40.20
C PHE A 384 28.85 12.05 40.51
N ASN A 385 29.55 12.19 41.60
CA ASN A 385 30.27 13.42 42.01
C ASN A 385 31.46 13.69 41.06
N THR A 386 31.25 13.97 39.79
CA THR A 386 32.28 14.19 38.76
C THR A 386 32.27 15.62 38.21
N PRO A 387 33.44 16.28 38.06
CA PRO A 387 33.52 17.69 37.67
C PRO A 387 33.11 17.97 36.23
N CYS A 388 32.51 19.15 36.00
CA CYS A 388 31.90 19.68 34.78
C CYS A 388 32.69 19.69 33.46
N GLN A 389 33.91 19.16 33.39
CA GLN A 389 34.73 19.28 32.18
C GLN A 389 34.34 18.39 31.00
N ASN A 390 33.51 17.35 31.19
CA ASN A 390 33.14 16.42 30.12
C ASN A 390 31.79 16.73 29.46
N ILE A 391 30.97 17.64 30.01
CA ILE A 391 29.63 17.98 29.49
C ILE A 391 29.75 18.74 28.17
N GLY A 392 30.74 19.62 28.05
CA GLY A 392 30.99 20.38 26.82
C GLY A 392 31.30 19.51 25.60
N ARG A 393 31.93 18.34 25.77
CA ARG A 393 32.23 17.40 24.67
C ARG A 393 31.03 16.56 24.25
N ILE A 394 30.11 16.25 25.15
CA ILE A 394 28.86 15.51 24.84
C ILE A 394 27.90 16.43 24.14
N VAL A 395 27.74 17.66 24.61
CA VAL A 395 26.90 18.68 23.97
C VAL A 395 27.46 19.02 22.57
N GLN A 396 28.77 19.16 22.39
CA GLN A 396 29.38 19.37 21.08
C GLN A 396 29.18 18.19 20.14
N LYS A 397 29.20 16.94 20.63
CA LYS A 397 28.99 15.76 19.79
C LYS A 397 27.53 15.60 19.37
N GLU A 398 26.57 15.90 20.24
CA GLU A 398 25.14 15.87 19.89
C GLU A 398 24.73 17.11 19.06
N VAL A 399 25.34 18.27 19.26
CA VAL A 399 25.18 19.44 18.39
C VAL A 399 25.76 19.15 17.01
N TYR A 400 26.90 18.46 16.90
CA TYR A 400 27.48 18.08 15.61
C TYR A 400 26.66 17.03 14.84
N VAL A 401 26.02 16.10 15.55
CA VAL A 401 25.06 15.17 14.96
C VAL A 401 23.77 15.92 14.52
N ASN A 402 23.33 16.91 15.29
CA ASN A 402 22.18 17.74 14.94
C ASN A 402 22.49 18.78 13.87
N GLU A 403 23.70 19.29 13.75
CA GLU A 403 24.11 20.13 12.61
C GLU A 403 24.14 19.35 11.31
N LYS A 404 24.50 18.06 11.31
CA LYS A 404 24.31 17.19 10.15
C LYS A 404 22.82 16.96 9.82
N ILE A 405 21.95 16.85 10.81
CA ILE A 405 20.50 16.80 10.61
C ILE A 405 19.97 18.18 10.16
N TRP A 406 20.60 19.29 10.60
CA TRP A 406 20.26 20.64 10.20
C TRP A 406 20.64 20.94 8.76
N SER A 407 21.73 20.41 8.23
CA SER A 407 22.05 20.48 6.81
C SER A 407 21.01 19.74 5.93
N TYR A 408 20.33 18.72 6.47
CA TYR A 408 19.20 18.04 5.83
C TYR A 408 17.88 18.82 5.83
N VAL A 409 17.80 19.91 6.57
CA VAL A 409 16.55 20.68 6.80
C VAL A 409 16.61 22.08 6.16
N HIS A 410 17.77 22.53 5.76
CA HIS A 410 17.98 23.89 5.19
C HIS A 410 18.47 23.88 3.75
N CYS A 411 18.50 22.70 3.10
CA CYS A 411 18.71 22.59 1.66
C CYS A 411 17.43 22.23 0.93
#